data_e6fa1b1456cba551a1a68f87b97e3352
#
_entry.id   e6fa1b1456cba551a1a68f87b97e3352
#
_cell.length_a   1.000
_cell.length_b   1.000
_cell.length_c   1.000
_cell.angle_alpha   90.00
_cell.angle_beta   90.00
_cell.angle_gamma   90.00
#
_symmetry.space_group_name_H-M   'P 1'
#
loop_
_entity.id
_entity.type
_entity.pdbx_description
1 polymer ?
#
loop_
_entity_poly.entity_id
_entity_poly.type
_entity_poly.pdbx_seq_one_letter_code
_entity_poly.pdbx_strand_id
1 'polypeptide(L)'
;MMAELYVVPSLKAKGTLSQEAESWAESIGAVFVPRRGQTVEQLRRRYGTEHLLIYTSRGPVIERDEGKHFFSLNMAELRIQQLRKGKADHLLEAFGAKRPVSVLDATCGFGADSIVASFGLPAGSAITALE
;
A
#
# COMPACT_ATOMS: atom_id res chain seq x y z
N MET A 1 -13.81 20.57 -6.93
CA MET A 1 -12.55 20.42 -7.68
C MET A 1 -11.68 19.39 -6.99
N MET A 2 -11.38 18.28 -7.62
CA MET A 2 -10.46 17.30 -7.06
C MET A 2 -9.03 17.83 -7.22
N ALA A 3 -8.24 17.75 -6.14
CA ALA A 3 -6.83 18.06 -6.22
C ALA A 3 -6.14 17.05 -7.15
N GLU A 4 -5.29 17.54 -8.04
CA GLU A 4 -4.47 16.66 -8.86
C GLU A 4 -3.47 15.89 -7.99
N LEU A 5 -3.38 14.60 -8.24
CA LEU A 5 -2.40 13.74 -7.59
C LEU A 5 -1.16 13.64 -8.46
N TYR A 6 -0.01 13.95 -7.89
CA TYR A 6 1.27 13.91 -8.57
C TYR A 6 2.10 12.72 -8.13
N VAL A 7 2.67 12.00 -9.09
CA VAL A 7 3.57 10.87 -8.85
C VAL A 7 4.96 11.23 -9.38
N VAL A 8 5.94 11.07 -8.52
CA VAL A 8 7.35 11.40 -8.81
C VAL A 8 8.21 10.18 -8.52
N PRO A 9 9.17 9.79 -9.37
CA PRO A 9 10.10 8.72 -9.02
C PRO A 9 11.04 9.17 -7.91
N SER A 10 11.58 8.21 -7.14
CA SER A 10 12.58 8.50 -6.11
C SER A 10 13.82 9.17 -6.71
N LEU A 11 14.53 9.97 -5.91
CA LEU A 11 15.70 10.73 -6.38
C LEU A 11 16.81 9.84 -6.96
N LYS A 12 16.96 8.65 -6.39
CA LYS A 12 17.95 7.65 -6.81
C LYS A 12 17.34 6.55 -7.69
N ALA A 13 16.29 6.88 -8.46
CA ALA A 13 15.67 5.95 -9.39
C ALA A 13 16.71 5.38 -10.37
N LYS A 14 16.81 4.06 -10.42
CA LYS A 14 17.71 3.34 -11.33
C LYS A 14 16.91 2.38 -12.20
N GLY A 15 17.47 2.07 -13.37
CA GLY A 15 16.85 1.12 -14.29
C GLY A 15 15.49 1.59 -14.78
N THR A 16 14.49 0.73 -14.70
CA THR A 16 13.13 0.96 -15.20
C THR A 16 12.22 1.70 -14.23
N LEU A 17 12.69 2.05 -13.03
CA LEU A 17 11.83 2.60 -11.97
C LEU A 17 11.05 3.86 -12.39
N SER A 18 11.67 4.74 -13.18
CA SER A 18 10.98 5.93 -13.69
C SER A 18 9.86 5.59 -14.65
N GLN A 19 10.07 4.60 -15.52
CA GLN A 19 9.04 4.09 -16.44
C GLN A 19 7.92 3.39 -15.70
N GLU A 20 8.25 2.61 -14.69
CA GLU A 20 7.28 1.96 -13.82
C GLU A 20 6.43 2.99 -13.07
N ALA A 21 7.04 4.05 -12.56
CA ALA A 21 6.35 5.14 -11.91
C ALA A 21 5.37 5.87 -12.85
N GLU A 22 5.77 6.11 -14.09
CA GLU A 22 4.93 6.73 -15.12
C GLU A 22 3.73 5.84 -15.46
N SER A 23 3.97 4.56 -15.72
CA SER A 23 2.92 3.58 -15.99
C SER A 23 1.94 3.43 -14.83
N TRP A 24 2.46 3.42 -13.61
CA TRP A 24 1.63 3.35 -12.41
C TRP A 24 0.78 4.62 -12.23
N ALA A 25 1.37 5.81 -12.44
CA ALA A 25 0.64 7.06 -12.39
C ALA A 25 -0.54 7.07 -13.37
N GLU A 26 -0.32 6.64 -14.60
CA GLU A 26 -1.38 6.46 -15.60
C GLU A 26 -2.50 5.55 -15.09
N SER A 27 -2.14 4.40 -14.51
CA SER A 27 -3.10 3.40 -14.05
C SER A 27 -4.03 3.91 -12.94
N ILE A 28 -3.57 4.86 -12.13
CA ILE A 28 -4.37 5.45 -11.03
C ILE A 28 -4.95 6.82 -11.37
N GLY A 29 -4.79 7.29 -12.60
CA GLY A 29 -5.28 8.60 -13.04
C GLY A 29 -4.52 9.78 -12.41
N ALA A 30 -3.25 9.59 -12.06
CA ALA A 30 -2.39 10.63 -11.51
C ALA A 30 -1.48 11.25 -12.58
N VAL A 31 -0.95 12.41 -12.28
CA VAL A 31 0.00 13.11 -13.14
C VAL A 31 1.42 12.66 -12.81
N PHE A 32 2.11 12.11 -13.79
CA PHE A 32 3.53 11.77 -13.65
C PHE A 32 4.41 13.02 -13.81
N VAL A 33 5.36 13.18 -12.89
CA VAL A 33 6.33 14.28 -12.90
C VAL A 33 7.74 13.70 -12.91
N PRO A 34 8.54 13.97 -13.95
CA PRO A 34 9.96 13.59 -13.98
C PRO A 34 10.72 14.25 -12.84
N ARG A 35 11.55 13.48 -12.15
CA ARG A 35 12.29 13.99 -10.98
C ARG A 35 13.29 15.10 -11.32
N ARG A 36 14.06 14.93 -12.36
CA ARG A 36 15.08 15.88 -12.85
C ARG A 36 16.01 16.43 -11.75
N GLY A 37 16.36 15.60 -10.77
CA GLY A 37 17.24 15.99 -9.67
C GLY A 37 16.64 16.95 -8.64
N GLN A 38 15.36 17.29 -8.76
CA GLN A 38 14.69 18.21 -7.83
C GLN A 38 14.37 17.52 -6.50
N THR A 39 14.46 18.27 -5.41
CA THR A 39 14.01 17.80 -4.09
C THR A 39 12.49 17.78 -3.99
N VAL A 40 11.96 17.05 -3.02
CA VAL A 40 10.50 17.03 -2.75
C VAL A 40 9.99 18.44 -2.48
N GLU A 41 10.73 19.23 -1.73
CA GLU A 41 10.33 20.59 -1.41
C GLU A 41 10.28 21.50 -2.64
N GLN A 42 11.27 21.38 -3.53
CA GLN A 42 11.26 22.12 -4.80
C GLN A 42 10.06 21.74 -5.67
N LEU A 43 9.71 20.46 -5.72
CA LEU A 43 8.54 19.96 -6.44
C LEU A 43 7.23 20.42 -5.81
N ARG A 44 7.11 20.40 -4.49
CA ARG A 44 5.94 20.93 -3.77
C ARG A 44 5.68 22.40 -4.11
N ARG A 45 6.72 23.22 -4.08
CA ARG A 45 6.62 24.63 -4.45
C ARG A 45 6.24 24.82 -5.91
N ARG A 46 6.86 24.05 -6.81
CA ARG A 46 6.61 24.16 -8.25
C ARG A 46 5.17 23.80 -8.64
N TYR A 47 4.63 22.77 -8.04
CA TYR A 47 3.28 22.26 -8.35
C TYR A 47 2.21 22.74 -7.38
N GLY A 48 2.57 23.51 -6.35
CA GLY A 48 1.62 24.06 -5.39
C GLY A 48 0.88 23.00 -4.58
N THR A 49 1.52 21.88 -4.29
CA THR A 49 0.92 20.76 -3.56
C THR A 49 1.74 20.36 -2.34
N GLU A 50 1.07 20.04 -1.26
CA GLU A 50 1.68 19.45 -0.06
C GLU A 50 1.87 17.94 -0.19
N HIS A 51 1.17 17.30 -1.12
CA HIS A 51 1.10 15.86 -1.25
C HIS A 51 1.71 15.41 -2.58
N LEU A 52 2.88 14.78 -2.48
CA LEU A 52 3.51 14.07 -3.58
C LEU A 52 3.59 12.58 -3.25
N LEU A 53 3.18 11.76 -4.19
CA LEU A 53 3.47 10.33 -4.15
C LEU A 53 4.85 10.09 -4.74
N ILE A 54 5.75 9.59 -3.93
CA ILE A 54 7.10 9.24 -4.36
C ILE A 54 7.11 7.75 -4.66
N TYR A 55 7.34 7.38 -5.90
CA TYR A 55 7.43 5.99 -6.32
C TYR A 55 8.85 5.47 -6.06
N THR A 56 8.96 4.52 -5.17
CA THR A 56 10.24 3.88 -4.79
C THR A 56 10.28 2.43 -5.21
N SER A 57 11.45 1.81 -5.18
CA SER A 57 11.61 0.37 -5.43
C SER A 57 10.83 -0.52 -4.44
N ARG A 58 10.37 0.05 -3.33
CA ARG A 58 9.56 -0.64 -2.31
C ARG A 58 8.09 -0.27 -2.35
N GLY A 59 7.68 0.51 -3.34
CA GLY A 59 6.33 1.00 -3.51
C GLY A 59 6.16 2.50 -3.27
N PRO A 60 4.94 3.00 -3.37
CA PRO A 60 4.65 4.41 -3.21
C PRO A 60 4.78 4.88 -1.76
N VAL A 61 5.27 6.10 -1.58
CA VAL A 61 5.44 6.77 -0.30
C VAL A 61 4.86 8.18 -0.39
N ILE A 62 4.06 8.58 0.59
CA ILE A 62 3.62 9.97 0.74
C ILE A 62 4.56 10.63 1.74
N GLU A 63 5.25 11.67 1.31
CA GLU A 63 6.12 12.47 2.18
C GLU A 63 5.44 13.78 2.55
N ARG A 64 5.27 14.01 3.86
CA ARG A 64 4.74 15.23 4.46
C ARG A 64 5.76 15.84 5.40
N ASP A 65 5.50 17.04 5.88
CA ASP A 65 6.36 17.71 6.88
C ASP A 65 6.48 16.89 8.18
N GLU A 66 5.41 16.20 8.56
CA GLU A 66 5.36 15.35 9.75
C GLU A 66 6.08 14.00 9.58
N GLY A 67 6.48 13.63 8.37
CA GLY A 67 7.17 12.37 8.08
C GLY A 67 6.71 11.67 6.82
N LYS A 68 7.20 10.45 6.65
CA LYS A 68 6.87 9.60 5.52
C LYS A 68 5.77 8.62 5.87
N HIS A 69 4.73 8.59 5.04
CA HIS A 69 3.64 7.64 5.14
C HIS A 69 3.74 6.65 3.97
N PHE A 70 3.76 5.38 4.28
CA PHE A 70 3.84 4.34 3.27
C PHE A 70 2.96 3.15 3.66
N PHE A 71 2.48 2.47 2.63
CA PHE A 71 1.78 1.21 2.82
C PHE A 71 2.80 0.10 3.02
N SER A 72 2.61 -0.72 4.06
CA SER A 72 3.46 -1.87 4.33
C SER A 72 2.61 -3.09 4.66
N LEU A 73 2.85 -4.16 3.92
CA LEU A 73 2.28 -5.48 4.19
C LEU A 73 3.20 -6.39 5.01
N ASN A 74 4.30 -5.86 5.54
CA ASN A 74 5.34 -6.67 6.19
C ASN A 74 4.79 -7.61 7.26
N MET A 75 3.86 -7.13 8.11
CA MET A 75 3.27 -7.98 9.15
C MET A 75 2.32 -9.04 8.56
N ALA A 76 1.50 -8.67 7.58
CA ALA A 76 0.64 -9.63 6.90
C ALA A 76 1.46 -10.69 6.16
N GLU A 77 2.49 -10.28 5.44
CA GLU A 77 3.39 -11.18 4.73
C GLU A 77 4.10 -12.15 5.69
N LEU A 78 4.63 -11.65 6.80
CA LEU A 78 5.25 -12.49 7.82
C LEU A 78 4.27 -13.53 8.40
N ARG A 79 3.06 -13.12 8.72
CA ARG A 79 2.01 -14.00 9.24
C ARG A 79 1.63 -15.07 8.22
N ILE A 80 1.49 -14.71 6.95
CA ILE A 80 1.21 -15.67 5.87
C ILE A 80 2.36 -16.66 5.70
N GLN A 81 3.61 -16.21 5.78
CA GLN A 81 4.77 -17.10 5.74
C GLN A 81 4.77 -18.09 6.92
N GLN A 82 4.39 -17.65 8.12
CA GLN A 82 4.25 -18.54 9.27
C GLN A 82 3.14 -19.58 9.06
N LEU A 83 1.99 -19.17 8.53
CA LEU A 83 0.90 -20.07 8.17
C LEU A 83 1.33 -21.13 7.16
N ARG A 84 2.08 -20.74 6.13
CA ARG A 84 2.65 -21.67 5.13
C ARG A 84 3.59 -22.70 5.75
N LYS A 85 4.25 -22.36 6.86
CA LYS A 85 5.10 -23.28 7.64
C LYS A 85 4.33 -24.12 8.65
N GLY A 86 3.01 -24.08 8.63
CA GLY A 86 2.15 -24.82 9.54
C GLY A 86 2.03 -24.24 10.94
N LYS A 87 2.48 -22.99 11.15
CA LYS A 87 2.30 -22.30 12.42
C LYS A 87 0.92 -21.68 12.51
N ALA A 88 0.41 -21.55 13.73
CA ALA A 88 -0.89 -20.95 14.00
C ALA A 88 -0.83 -19.42 13.93
N ASP A 89 -1.95 -18.81 13.58
CA ASP A 89 -2.17 -17.36 13.66
C ASP A 89 -3.30 -17.09 14.66
N HIS A 90 -3.07 -16.18 15.59
CA HIS A 90 -4.01 -15.90 16.67
C HIS A 90 -5.38 -15.41 16.20
N LEU A 91 -5.42 -14.59 15.12
CA LEU A 91 -6.68 -14.13 14.54
C LEU A 91 -7.49 -15.31 13.98
N LEU A 92 -6.85 -16.18 13.21
CA LEU A 92 -7.48 -17.35 12.62
C LEU A 92 -7.92 -18.37 13.68
N GLU A 93 -7.13 -18.54 14.73
CA GLU A 93 -7.51 -19.37 15.89
C GLU A 93 -8.75 -18.80 16.60
N ALA A 94 -8.81 -17.48 16.76
CA ALA A 94 -9.95 -16.82 17.38
C ALA A 94 -11.24 -17.00 16.57
N PHE A 95 -11.17 -16.98 15.24
CA PHE A 95 -12.31 -17.32 14.40
C PHE A 95 -12.73 -18.79 14.55
N GLY A 96 -11.78 -19.70 14.67
CA GLY A 96 -12.05 -21.12 14.79
C GLY A 96 -12.91 -21.71 13.67
N ALA A 97 -12.91 -21.07 12.50
CA ALA A 97 -13.82 -21.41 11.40
C ALA A 97 -13.39 -22.69 10.69
N LYS A 98 -14.31 -23.64 10.61
CA LYS A 98 -14.16 -24.92 9.86
C LYS A 98 -14.95 -24.93 8.56
N ARG A 99 -15.78 -23.92 8.32
CA ARG A 99 -16.63 -23.71 7.14
C ARG A 99 -16.44 -22.29 6.63
N PRO A 100 -16.82 -22.01 5.38
CA PRO A 100 -16.84 -20.66 4.89
C PRO A 100 -17.62 -19.71 5.80
N VAL A 101 -17.08 -18.54 6.09
CA VAL A 101 -17.66 -17.53 6.96
C VAL A 101 -17.63 -16.17 6.29
N SER A 102 -18.51 -15.27 6.73
CA SER A 102 -18.46 -13.84 6.37
C SER A 102 -17.86 -13.07 7.53
N VAL A 103 -16.86 -12.26 7.23
CA VAL A 103 -16.13 -11.46 8.21
C VAL A 103 -16.29 -9.99 7.86
N LEU A 104 -16.58 -9.17 8.88
CA LEU A 104 -16.54 -7.73 8.79
C LEU A 104 -15.32 -7.21 9.56
N ASP A 105 -14.39 -6.60 8.84
CA ASP A 105 -13.29 -5.85 9.43
C ASP A 105 -13.67 -4.37 9.50
N ALA A 106 -14.15 -3.94 10.66
CA ALA A 106 -14.67 -2.59 10.86
C ALA A 106 -13.57 -1.54 11.10
N THR A 107 -12.33 -1.97 11.26
CA THR A 107 -11.14 -1.12 11.49
C THR A 107 -9.99 -1.55 10.62
N CYS A 108 -10.23 -1.59 9.31
CA CYS A 108 -9.33 -2.21 8.34
C CYS A 108 -7.91 -1.62 8.36
N GLY A 109 -7.78 -0.29 8.49
CA GLY A 109 -6.49 0.36 8.34
C GLY A 109 -5.85 0.00 7.00
N PHE A 110 -4.62 -0.52 7.02
CA PHE A 110 -3.93 -0.98 5.80
C PHE A 110 -4.33 -2.40 5.35
N GLY A 111 -5.26 -3.03 6.04
CA GLY A 111 -5.82 -4.30 5.61
C GLY A 111 -5.02 -5.54 6.02
N ALA A 112 -4.06 -5.44 6.94
CA ALA A 112 -3.22 -6.56 7.32
C ALA A 112 -4.02 -7.76 7.84
N ASP A 113 -4.97 -7.54 8.75
CA ASP A 113 -5.82 -8.60 9.28
C ASP A 113 -6.76 -9.18 8.22
N SER A 114 -7.36 -8.33 7.38
CA SER A 114 -8.21 -8.76 6.27
C SER A 114 -7.46 -9.62 5.26
N ILE A 115 -6.21 -9.27 4.95
CA ILE A 115 -5.35 -10.04 4.03
C ILE A 115 -5.01 -11.40 4.63
N VAL A 116 -4.63 -11.47 5.91
CA VAL A 116 -4.33 -12.72 6.60
C VAL A 116 -5.58 -13.59 6.68
N ALA A 117 -6.73 -13.02 7.01
CA ALA A 117 -8.01 -13.72 7.04
C ALA A 117 -8.39 -14.27 5.65
N SER A 118 -8.20 -13.48 4.61
CA SER A 118 -8.43 -13.91 3.21
C SER A 118 -7.56 -15.11 2.82
N PHE A 119 -6.32 -15.14 3.29
CA PHE A 119 -5.42 -16.26 3.03
C PHE A 119 -5.77 -17.52 3.84
N GLY A 120 -6.10 -17.37 5.13
CA GLY A 120 -6.16 -18.48 6.08
C GLY A 120 -7.55 -19.02 6.39
N LEU A 121 -8.62 -18.29 6.10
CA LEU A 121 -9.98 -18.77 6.29
C LEU A 121 -10.36 -19.83 5.25
N PRO A 122 -11.34 -20.72 5.56
CA PRO A 122 -11.81 -21.71 4.60
C PRO A 122 -12.21 -21.09 3.26
N ALA A 123 -11.95 -21.80 2.17
CA ALA A 123 -12.30 -21.37 0.83
C ALA A 123 -13.80 -21.05 0.72
N GLY A 124 -14.14 -19.97 0.04
CA GLY A 124 -15.50 -19.46 -0.08
C GLY A 124 -15.90 -18.49 1.04
N SER A 125 -15.00 -18.20 2.00
CA SER A 125 -15.21 -17.12 2.97
C SER A 125 -15.20 -15.75 2.30
N ALA A 126 -16.01 -14.82 2.83
CA ALA A 126 -16.10 -13.46 2.35
C ALA A 126 -15.60 -12.49 3.43
N ILE A 127 -14.84 -11.49 3.04
CA ILE A 127 -14.34 -10.45 3.93
C ILE A 127 -14.78 -9.10 3.40
N THR A 128 -15.44 -8.33 4.26
CA THR A 128 -15.77 -6.93 4.01
C THR A 128 -14.94 -6.07 4.94
N ALA A 129 -14.15 -5.17 4.40
CA ALA A 129 -13.28 -4.27 5.15
C ALA A 129 -13.80 -2.84 5.05
N LEU A 130 -13.90 -2.17 6.19
CA LEU A 130 -14.33 -0.78 6.32
C LEU A 130 -13.20 0.09 6.89
N GLU A 131 -13.04 1.27 6.32
CA GLU A 131 -12.13 2.30 6.80
C GLU A 131 -12.89 3.43 7.48
#